data_79363bd1a74e82b2ddcc655810b16b98
#
_entry.id   79363bd1a74e82b2ddcc655810b16b98
#
_cell.length_a   1.000
_cell.length_b   1.000
_cell.length_c   1.000
_cell.angle_alpha   90.00
_cell.angle_beta   90.00
_cell.angle_gamma   90.00
#
_symmetry.space_group_name_H-M   'P 1'
#
loop_
_entity.id
_entity.type
_entity.pdbx_description
1 polymer ?
#
loop_
_entity_poly.entity_id
_entity_poly.type
_entity_poly.pdbx_seq_one_letter_code
_entity_poly.pdbx_strand_id
1 'polypeptide(L)'
;SWQVDLFGQLLNPKRQAKVSLKQTQFYEQAVQTQVIAGVANMYYTLLMLDRQLQITEGTVEILKKNLETVQAMKDAGIYGTTSAAVEQSRTAYAQVMASLPDIRQSIRETENALCLMLHQPAQSIARGVLEEQQLPTEFSVGIPLQLLSNRPDVKAAEMSLAASYYNTNSARAAFYPQITLSGSGGWTNNSGAGIVNPGKLLASAIGSLTQPLFYRGANIARLKQAKAQEEQAK
;
A
#
# COMPACT_ATOMS: atom_id res chain seq x y z
N SER A 1 -20.65 21.67 -29.64
CA SER A 1 -20.15 22.85 -28.91
C SER A 1 -18.68 22.67 -28.58
N TRP A 2 -17.90 23.71 -28.67
CA TRP A 2 -16.47 23.76 -28.34
C TRP A 2 -16.22 24.91 -27.37
N GLN A 3 -15.51 24.62 -26.25
CA GLN A 3 -15.14 25.63 -25.27
C GLN A 3 -13.69 26.07 -25.54
N VAL A 4 -13.49 27.37 -25.69
CA VAL A 4 -12.16 27.97 -25.84
C VAL A 4 -11.56 28.20 -24.49
N ASP A 5 -10.49 27.47 -24.16
CA ASP A 5 -9.82 27.52 -22.85
C ASP A 5 -8.72 28.58 -22.82
N LEU A 6 -9.07 29.83 -22.58
CA LEU A 6 -8.13 30.94 -22.44
C LEU A 6 -7.51 31.03 -21.03
N PHE A 7 -8.21 30.56 -20.01
CA PHE A 7 -7.82 30.75 -18.60
C PHE A 7 -7.47 29.44 -17.90
N GLY A 8 -7.36 28.34 -18.64
CA GLY A 8 -6.92 27.06 -18.11
C GLY A 8 -8.00 26.28 -17.34
N GLN A 9 -9.29 26.54 -17.59
CA GLN A 9 -10.40 25.79 -16.97
C GLN A 9 -10.42 24.31 -17.36
N LEU A 10 -10.04 23.99 -18.60
CA LEU A 10 -9.95 22.61 -19.09
C LEU A 10 -8.51 22.08 -19.01
N LEU A 11 -7.53 22.97 -19.19
CA LEU A 11 -6.11 22.60 -19.17
C LEU A 11 -5.64 22.16 -17.76
N ASN A 12 -6.06 22.86 -16.70
CA ASN A 12 -5.66 22.52 -15.35
C ASN A 12 -6.23 21.16 -14.88
N PRO A 13 -7.52 20.82 -15.07
CA PRO A 13 -8.02 19.47 -14.81
C PRO A 13 -7.31 18.38 -15.62
N LYS A 14 -6.99 18.64 -16.89
CA LYS A 14 -6.21 17.71 -17.71
C LYS A 14 -4.80 17.49 -17.14
N ARG A 15 -4.12 18.54 -16.69
CA ARG A 15 -2.81 18.45 -16.03
C ARG A 15 -2.91 17.72 -14.70
N GLN A 16 -3.93 18.03 -13.90
CA GLN A 16 -4.21 17.32 -12.64
C GLN A 16 -4.40 15.81 -12.89
N ALA A 17 -5.21 15.43 -13.87
CA ALA A 17 -5.42 14.02 -14.23
C ALA A 17 -4.13 13.32 -14.65
N LYS A 18 -3.27 13.98 -15.44
CA LYS A 18 -1.96 13.42 -15.80
C LYS A 18 -1.04 13.22 -14.60
N VAL A 19 -1.04 14.15 -13.67
CA VAL A 19 -0.23 14.04 -12.44
C VAL A 19 -0.79 12.96 -11.52
N SER A 20 -2.12 12.86 -11.39
CA SER A 20 -2.76 11.78 -10.64
C SER A 20 -2.45 10.39 -11.22
N LEU A 21 -2.37 10.26 -12.56
CA LEU A 21 -1.93 9.02 -13.18
C LEU A 21 -0.48 8.68 -12.80
N LYS A 22 0.43 9.65 -12.83
CA LYS A 22 1.82 9.46 -12.39
C LYS A 22 1.89 9.10 -10.90
N GLN A 23 1.09 9.74 -10.05
CA GLN A 23 0.97 9.42 -8.63
C GLN A 23 0.60 7.95 -8.43
N THR A 24 -0.38 7.43 -9.19
CA THR A 24 -0.78 6.03 -9.12
C THR A 24 0.36 5.08 -9.54
N GLN A 25 1.15 5.44 -10.56
CA GLN A 25 2.32 4.65 -10.96
C GLN A 25 3.40 4.60 -9.87
N PHE A 26 3.66 5.71 -9.18
CA PHE A 26 4.59 5.71 -8.05
C PHE A 26 4.03 4.96 -6.83
N TYR A 27 2.72 5.04 -6.62
CA TYR A 27 2.06 4.25 -5.59
C TYR A 27 2.18 2.74 -5.85
N GLU A 28 2.00 2.30 -7.10
CA GLU A 28 2.24 0.91 -7.51
C GLU A 28 3.67 0.46 -7.14
N GLN A 29 4.69 1.28 -7.46
CA GLN A 29 6.07 0.98 -7.10
C GLN A 29 6.29 0.93 -5.58
N ALA A 30 5.64 1.81 -4.82
CA ALA A 30 5.70 1.81 -3.36
C ALA A 30 5.08 0.52 -2.79
N VAL A 31 3.94 0.09 -3.30
CA VAL A 31 3.29 -1.17 -2.90
C VAL A 31 4.17 -2.37 -3.25
N GLN A 32 4.78 -2.42 -4.43
CA GLN A 32 5.72 -3.47 -4.81
C GLN A 32 6.89 -3.56 -3.81
N THR A 33 7.49 -2.43 -3.46
CA THR A 33 8.57 -2.37 -2.47
C THR A 33 8.11 -2.88 -1.10
N GLN A 34 6.91 -2.50 -0.68
CA GLN A 34 6.33 -2.94 0.59
C GLN A 34 6.05 -4.46 0.61
N VAL A 35 5.55 -5.00 -0.50
CA VAL A 35 5.34 -6.45 -0.64
C VAL A 35 6.67 -7.20 -0.57
N ILE A 36 7.70 -6.75 -1.28
CA ILE A 36 9.04 -7.36 -1.22
C ILE A 36 9.59 -7.34 0.22
N ALA A 37 9.49 -6.20 0.91
CA ALA A 37 9.93 -6.09 2.29
C ALA A 37 9.11 -7.01 3.23
N GLY A 38 7.79 -7.10 3.01
CA GLY A 38 6.91 -8.00 3.75
C GLY A 38 7.28 -9.47 3.59
N VAL A 39 7.50 -9.91 2.35
CA VAL A 39 7.95 -11.28 2.04
C VAL A 39 9.31 -11.58 2.70
N ALA A 40 10.27 -10.66 2.59
CA ALA A 40 11.57 -10.82 3.22
C ALA A 40 11.46 -10.95 4.76
N ASN A 41 10.67 -10.09 5.40
CA ASN A 41 10.45 -10.14 6.84
C ASN A 41 9.81 -11.47 7.29
N MET A 42 8.79 -11.94 6.57
CA MET A 42 8.16 -13.23 6.88
C MET A 42 9.12 -14.40 6.65
N TYR A 43 9.94 -14.36 5.62
CA TYR A 43 10.95 -15.38 5.35
C TYR A 43 11.98 -15.49 6.49
N TYR A 44 12.54 -14.36 6.93
CA TYR A 44 13.47 -14.35 8.06
C TYR A 44 12.80 -14.72 9.40
N THR A 45 11.53 -14.38 9.57
CA THR A 45 10.73 -14.84 10.71
C THR A 45 10.60 -16.37 10.72
N LEU A 46 10.37 -16.98 9.57
CA LEU A 46 10.35 -18.45 9.45
C LEU A 46 11.69 -19.08 9.82
N LEU A 47 12.80 -18.54 9.33
CA LEU A 47 14.13 -19.03 9.69
C LEU A 47 14.40 -18.93 11.20
N MET A 48 13.97 -17.82 11.81
CA MET A 48 14.07 -17.63 13.27
C MET A 48 13.23 -18.67 14.04
N LEU A 49 12.00 -18.92 13.62
CA LEU A 49 11.09 -19.88 14.24
C LEU A 49 11.60 -21.31 14.11
N ASP A 50 12.18 -21.69 12.95
CA ASP A 50 12.80 -23.00 12.77
C ASP A 50 14.01 -23.19 13.71
N ARG A 51 14.82 -22.14 13.86
CA ARG A 51 15.93 -22.17 14.80
C ARG A 51 15.46 -22.27 16.25
N GLN A 52 14.40 -21.53 16.60
CA GLN A 52 13.78 -21.62 17.91
C GLN A 52 13.24 -23.02 18.17
N LEU A 53 12.57 -23.64 17.18
CA LEU A 53 12.09 -25.02 17.27
C LEU A 53 13.24 -26.00 17.57
N GLN A 54 14.30 -25.92 16.78
CA GLN A 54 15.49 -26.78 16.92
C GLN A 54 16.13 -26.66 18.32
N ILE A 55 16.31 -25.42 18.82
CA ILE A 55 16.85 -25.16 20.15
C ILE A 55 15.93 -25.72 21.24
N THR A 56 14.62 -25.52 21.10
CA THR A 56 13.63 -26.01 22.06
C THR A 56 13.58 -27.53 22.08
N GLU A 57 13.62 -28.19 20.92
CA GLU A 57 13.67 -29.67 20.84
C GLU A 57 14.95 -30.20 21.48
N GLY A 58 16.10 -29.56 21.23
CA GLY A 58 17.36 -29.91 21.93
C GLY A 58 17.29 -29.71 23.44
N THR A 59 16.64 -28.64 23.90
CA THR A 59 16.43 -28.37 25.34
C THR A 59 15.51 -29.42 25.97
N VAL A 60 14.46 -29.85 25.30
CA VAL A 60 13.56 -30.94 25.77
C VAL A 60 14.36 -32.23 25.93
N GLU A 61 15.25 -32.58 25.01
CA GLU A 61 16.07 -33.76 25.11
C GLU A 61 17.05 -33.71 26.31
N ILE A 62 17.67 -32.54 26.55
CA ILE A 62 18.56 -32.33 27.70
C ILE A 62 17.76 -32.46 29.02
N LEU A 63 16.60 -31.82 29.10
CA LEU A 63 15.75 -31.88 30.31
C LEU A 63 15.20 -33.28 30.57
N LYS A 64 14.90 -34.05 29.52
CA LYS A 64 14.50 -35.45 29.64
C LYS A 64 15.64 -36.29 30.25
N LYS A 65 16.84 -36.17 29.73
CA LYS A 65 18.04 -36.85 30.28
C LYS A 65 18.31 -36.42 31.73
N ASN A 66 18.14 -35.15 32.06
CA ASN A 66 18.28 -34.65 33.42
C ASN A 66 17.23 -35.28 34.38
N LEU A 67 15.97 -35.36 33.93
CA LEU A 67 14.90 -36.00 34.71
C LEU A 67 15.23 -37.49 34.97
N GLU A 68 15.65 -38.23 33.93
CA GLU A 68 16.05 -39.63 34.02
C GLU A 68 17.23 -39.81 35.04
N THR A 69 18.20 -38.90 34.99
CA THR A 69 19.36 -38.92 35.89
C THR A 69 18.96 -38.66 37.35
N VAL A 70 18.16 -37.61 37.61
CA VAL A 70 17.69 -37.29 38.98
C VAL A 70 16.80 -38.38 39.52
N GLN A 71 15.96 -39.01 38.68
CA GLN A 71 15.16 -40.15 39.10
C GLN A 71 16.04 -41.35 39.48
N ALA A 72 17.03 -41.71 38.67
CA ALA A 72 17.98 -42.80 38.96
C ALA A 72 18.80 -42.56 40.25
N MET A 73 19.23 -41.31 40.49
CA MET A 73 19.91 -40.92 41.72
C MET A 73 19.01 -41.09 42.97
N LYS A 74 17.75 -40.74 42.86
CA LYS A 74 16.76 -40.95 43.92
C LYS A 74 16.59 -42.44 44.20
N ASP A 75 16.39 -43.27 43.15
CA ASP A 75 16.16 -44.71 43.27
C ASP A 75 17.40 -45.44 43.80
N ALA A 76 18.61 -44.92 43.57
CA ALA A 76 19.85 -45.39 44.14
C ALA A 76 20.08 -44.93 45.60
N GLY A 77 19.18 -44.12 46.19
CA GLY A 77 19.32 -43.63 47.54
C GLY A 77 20.44 -42.62 47.78
N ILE A 78 20.86 -41.91 46.74
CA ILE A 78 21.94 -40.90 46.84
C ILE A 78 21.48 -39.74 47.72
N TYR A 79 22.27 -39.45 48.77
CA TYR A 79 22.00 -38.40 49.74
C TYR A 79 21.79 -37.01 49.05
N GLY A 80 20.74 -36.33 49.44
CA GLY A 80 20.38 -35.01 48.88
C GLY A 80 19.39 -35.06 47.71
N THR A 81 19.10 -36.20 47.09
CA THR A 81 18.11 -36.34 46.02
C THR A 81 16.73 -36.62 46.59
N THR A 82 15.86 -35.63 46.58
CA THR A 82 14.51 -35.69 47.14
C THR A 82 13.45 -35.91 46.06
N SER A 83 12.25 -36.40 46.48
CA SER A 83 11.09 -36.46 45.58
C SER A 83 10.73 -35.11 45.01
N ALA A 84 10.96 -34.02 45.76
CA ALA A 84 10.75 -32.65 45.28
C ALA A 84 11.65 -32.28 44.13
N ALA A 85 12.94 -32.71 44.15
CA ALA A 85 13.88 -32.46 43.06
C ALA A 85 13.47 -33.17 41.75
N VAL A 86 12.92 -34.39 41.85
CA VAL A 86 12.37 -35.13 40.71
C VAL A 86 11.17 -34.41 40.10
N GLU A 87 10.22 -33.99 40.97
CA GLU A 87 9.01 -33.29 40.49
C GLU A 87 9.35 -31.90 39.90
N GLN A 88 10.36 -31.22 40.43
CA GLN A 88 10.87 -29.97 39.84
C GLN A 88 11.45 -30.20 38.45
N SER A 89 12.28 -31.24 38.27
CA SER A 89 12.83 -31.60 36.96
C SER A 89 11.74 -32.03 35.96
N ARG A 90 10.72 -32.76 36.44
CA ARG A 90 9.56 -33.16 35.66
C ARG A 90 8.75 -31.96 35.20
N THR A 91 8.54 -30.99 36.08
CA THR A 91 7.82 -29.75 35.77
C THR A 91 8.57 -28.95 34.74
N ALA A 92 9.89 -28.78 34.85
CA ALA A 92 10.71 -28.08 33.88
C ALA A 92 10.65 -28.74 32.48
N TYR A 93 10.77 -30.09 32.45
CA TYR A 93 10.60 -30.83 31.19
C TYR A 93 9.22 -30.62 30.57
N ALA A 94 8.16 -30.76 31.35
CA ALA A 94 6.77 -30.61 30.87
C ALA A 94 6.48 -29.18 30.33
N GLN A 95 7.00 -28.17 31.03
CA GLN A 95 6.83 -26.76 30.60
C GLN A 95 7.46 -26.50 29.24
N VAL A 96 8.70 -26.93 29.01
CA VAL A 96 9.39 -26.72 27.70
C VAL A 96 8.75 -27.59 26.64
N MET A 97 8.36 -28.81 26.93
CA MET A 97 7.66 -29.68 25.99
C MET A 97 6.30 -29.10 25.57
N ALA A 98 5.59 -28.44 26.47
CA ALA A 98 4.30 -27.81 26.19
C ALA A 98 4.42 -26.59 25.24
N SER A 99 5.60 -25.97 25.11
CA SER A 99 5.81 -24.84 24.19
C SER A 99 6.05 -25.27 22.74
N LEU A 100 6.38 -26.54 22.47
CA LEU A 100 6.66 -27.01 21.10
C LEU A 100 5.45 -26.88 20.14
N PRO A 101 4.22 -27.24 20.54
CA PRO A 101 3.05 -27.05 19.68
C PRO A 101 2.84 -25.60 19.27
N ASP A 102 3.06 -24.63 20.16
CA ASP A 102 2.87 -23.20 19.90
C ASP A 102 3.88 -22.70 18.86
N ILE A 103 5.13 -23.14 18.95
CA ILE A 103 6.16 -22.80 17.94
C ILE A 103 5.78 -23.39 16.58
N ARG A 104 5.37 -24.66 16.54
CA ARG A 104 4.94 -25.31 15.30
C ARG A 104 3.70 -24.67 14.70
N GLN A 105 2.76 -24.20 15.53
CA GLN A 105 1.61 -23.43 15.07
C GLN A 105 2.06 -22.09 14.45
N SER A 106 2.94 -21.36 15.12
CA SER A 106 3.48 -20.08 14.61
C SER A 106 4.19 -20.23 13.27
N ILE A 107 4.92 -21.34 13.06
CA ILE A 107 5.54 -21.68 11.77
C ILE A 107 4.46 -21.82 10.70
N ARG A 108 3.41 -22.63 10.95
CA ARG A 108 2.34 -22.85 9.97
C ARG A 108 1.56 -21.58 9.66
N GLU A 109 1.28 -20.77 10.67
CA GLU A 109 0.60 -19.47 10.49
C GLU A 109 1.43 -18.53 9.61
N THR A 110 2.74 -18.47 9.84
CA THR A 110 3.65 -17.64 9.04
C THR A 110 3.80 -18.19 7.61
N GLU A 111 3.87 -19.51 7.41
CA GLU A 111 3.85 -20.14 6.09
C GLU A 111 2.56 -19.81 5.33
N ASN A 112 1.40 -19.92 5.98
CA ASN A 112 0.11 -19.60 5.39
C ASN A 112 0.00 -18.12 5.02
N ALA A 113 0.48 -17.22 5.89
CA ALA A 113 0.52 -15.79 5.62
C ALA A 113 1.42 -15.45 4.42
N LEU A 114 2.57 -16.12 4.31
CA LEU A 114 3.47 -15.95 3.17
C LEU A 114 2.86 -16.49 1.87
N CYS A 115 2.23 -17.68 1.91
CA CYS A 115 1.50 -18.23 0.77
C CYS A 115 0.36 -17.30 0.31
N LEU A 116 -0.39 -16.72 1.24
CA LEU A 116 -1.43 -15.74 0.94
C LEU A 116 -0.88 -14.51 0.23
N MET A 117 0.25 -13.98 0.71
CA MET A 117 0.92 -12.82 0.09
C MET A 117 1.42 -13.13 -1.32
N LEU A 118 1.85 -14.38 -1.56
CA LEU A 118 2.32 -14.86 -2.86
C LEU A 118 1.18 -15.38 -3.77
N HIS A 119 -0.08 -15.30 -3.33
CA HIS A 119 -1.25 -15.86 -4.04
C HIS A 119 -1.11 -17.35 -4.37
N GLN A 120 -0.49 -18.12 -3.46
CA GLN A 120 -0.32 -19.56 -3.58
C GLN A 120 -1.22 -20.30 -2.60
N PRO A 121 -1.61 -21.54 -2.89
CA PRO A 121 -2.32 -22.38 -1.93
C PRO A 121 -1.42 -22.64 -0.71
N ALA A 122 -2.04 -22.87 0.45
CA ALA A 122 -1.33 -23.18 1.68
C ALA A 122 -0.44 -24.42 1.51
N GLN A 123 0.84 -24.25 1.65
CA GLN A 123 1.86 -25.30 1.50
C GLN A 123 3.07 -25.01 2.37
N SER A 124 3.89 -26.01 2.63
CA SER A 124 5.18 -25.82 3.27
C SER A 124 6.14 -25.13 2.30
N ILE A 125 6.88 -24.17 2.83
CA ILE A 125 7.83 -23.36 2.05
C ILE A 125 9.23 -23.89 2.25
N ALA A 126 9.87 -24.27 1.14
CA ALA A 126 11.27 -24.66 1.14
C ALA A 126 12.16 -23.45 1.52
N ARG A 127 13.03 -23.61 2.49
CA ARG A 127 13.88 -22.55 3.03
C ARG A 127 15.24 -23.03 3.46
N GLY A 128 16.19 -22.14 3.56
CA GLY A 128 17.54 -22.40 4.03
C GLY A 128 17.63 -22.42 5.57
N VAL A 129 18.85 -22.36 6.08
CA VAL A 129 19.15 -22.31 7.51
C VAL A 129 19.60 -20.90 7.88
N LEU A 130 19.21 -20.43 9.08
CA LEU A 130 19.50 -19.06 9.53
C LEU A 130 21.00 -18.77 9.60
N GLU A 131 21.80 -19.74 10.02
CA GLU A 131 23.25 -19.61 10.17
C GLU A 131 24.02 -19.47 8.84
N GLU A 132 23.43 -19.90 7.75
CA GLU A 132 24.02 -19.79 6.40
C GLU A 132 23.73 -18.43 5.75
N GLN A 133 22.86 -17.61 6.36
CA GLN A 133 22.48 -16.31 5.82
C GLN A 133 23.63 -15.31 5.99
N GLN A 134 24.11 -14.77 4.89
CA GLN A 134 25.10 -13.70 4.90
C GLN A 134 24.41 -12.34 4.82
N LEU A 135 24.54 -11.54 5.85
CA LEU A 135 24.10 -10.15 5.80
C LEU A 135 25.12 -9.31 5.03
N PRO A 136 24.68 -8.31 4.25
CA PRO A 136 25.59 -7.35 3.63
C PRO A 136 26.44 -6.67 4.70
N THR A 137 27.75 -6.75 4.57
CA THR A 137 28.71 -6.18 5.54
C THR A 137 28.87 -4.66 5.40
N GLU A 138 28.51 -4.10 4.24
CA GLU A 138 28.61 -2.67 3.97
C GLU A 138 27.21 -2.03 3.90
N PHE A 139 26.77 -1.50 5.03
CA PHE A 139 25.70 -0.51 5.02
C PHE A 139 26.35 0.87 4.85
N SER A 140 26.17 1.52 3.70
CA SER A 140 26.57 2.92 3.55
C SER A 140 25.80 3.76 4.58
N VAL A 141 26.54 4.25 5.58
CA VAL A 141 25.98 5.13 6.62
C VAL A 141 25.74 6.49 5.97
N GLY A 142 24.47 6.84 5.84
CA GLY A 142 24.01 8.09 5.24
C GLY A 142 23.16 7.84 4.01
N ILE A 143 21.96 8.43 3.99
CA ILE A 143 21.08 8.40 2.82
C ILE A 143 21.43 9.64 1.99
N PRO A 144 22.12 9.51 0.83
CA PRO A 144 22.32 10.65 -0.05
C PRO A 144 20.96 11.23 -0.43
N LEU A 145 20.85 12.57 -0.46
CA LEU A 145 19.63 13.28 -0.89
C LEU A 145 19.09 12.76 -2.24
N GLN A 146 19.98 12.27 -3.10
CA GLN A 146 19.63 11.63 -4.38
C GLN A 146 18.84 10.32 -4.20
N LEU A 147 19.06 9.56 -3.14
CA LEU A 147 18.26 8.36 -2.85
C LEU A 147 16.85 8.73 -2.35
N LEU A 148 16.72 9.82 -1.59
CA LEU A 148 15.42 10.32 -1.17
C LEU A 148 14.55 10.68 -2.39
N SER A 149 15.14 11.35 -3.38
CA SER A 149 14.42 11.71 -4.62
C SER A 149 14.00 10.51 -5.47
N ASN A 150 14.58 9.33 -5.25
CA ASN A 150 14.21 8.11 -5.95
C ASN A 150 13.15 7.26 -5.23
N ARG A 151 12.82 7.57 -3.99
CA ARG A 151 11.80 6.85 -3.22
C ARG A 151 10.42 7.03 -3.84
N PRO A 152 9.69 5.92 -4.11
CA PRO A 152 8.37 6.00 -4.75
C PRO A 152 7.33 6.73 -3.90
N ASP A 153 7.39 6.61 -2.57
CA ASP A 153 6.49 7.30 -1.63
C ASP A 153 6.69 8.82 -1.66
N VAL A 154 7.95 9.29 -1.72
CA VAL A 154 8.27 10.71 -1.86
C VAL A 154 7.77 11.24 -3.21
N LYS A 155 8.03 10.52 -4.31
CA LYS A 155 7.52 10.88 -5.64
C LYS A 155 5.99 10.90 -5.69
N ALA A 156 5.31 9.97 -5.02
CA ALA A 156 3.86 9.98 -4.93
C ALA A 156 3.34 11.22 -4.17
N ALA A 157 4.01 11.63 -3.08
CA ALA A 157 3.69 12.84 -2.33
C ALA A 157 3.90 14.11 -3.17
N GLU A 158 5.00 14.21 -3.92
CA GLU A 158 5.24 15.32 -4.85
C GLU A 158 4.15 15.42 -5.92
N MET A 159 3.71 14.29 -6.47
CA MET A 159 2.61 14.27 -7.44
C MET A 159 1.28 14.69 -6.78
N SER A 160 1.04 14.32 -5.53
CA SER A 160 -0.13 14.78 -4.76
C SER A 160 -0.14 16.29 -4.59
N LEU A 161 1.01 16.89 -4.23
CA LEU A 161 1.16 18.33 -4.14
C LEU A 161 0.93 19.01 -5.51
N ALA A 162 1.51 18.48 -6.59
CA ALA A 162 1.30 19.00 -7.93
C ALA A 162 -0.17 18.91 -8.38
N ALA A 163 -0.88 17.84 -8.03
CA ALA A 163 -2.31 17.71 -8.30
C ALA A 163 -3.14 18.76 -7.55
N SER A 164 -2.83 19.01 -6.28
CA SER A 164 -3.47 20.06 -5.45
C SER A 164 -3.21 21.46 -6.01
N TYR A 165 -2.01 21.73 -6.50
CA TYR A 165 -1.67 22.98 -7.19
C TYR A 165 -2.53 23.20 -8.46
N TYR A 166 -2.69 22.18 -9.31
CA TYR A 166 -3.56 22.28 -10.47
C TYR A 166 -5.03 22.42 -10.11
N ASN A 167 -5.49 21.80 -9.03
CA ASN A 167 -6.83 21.99 -8.50
C ASN A 167 -7.06 23.46 -8.06
N THR A 168 -6.10 24.05 -7.35
CA THR A 168 -6.13 25.48 -6.96
C THR A 168 -6.22 26.39 -8.19
N ASN A 169 -5.43 26.10 -9.23
CA ASN A 169 -5.46 26.90 -10.46
C ASN A 169 -6.79 26.71 -11.23
N SER A 170 -7.37 25.52 -11.23
CA SER A 170 -8.72 25.29 -11.76
C SER A 170 -9.79 26.09 -11.00
N ALA A 171 -9.69 26.15 -9.66
CA ALA A 171 -10.58 26.94 -8.83
C ALA A 171 -10.43 28.47 -9.07
N ARG A 172 -9.20 28.94 -9.34
CA ARG A 172 -8.95 30.33 -9.77
C ARG A 172 -9.53 30.60 -11.17
N ALA A 173 -9.41 29.67 -12.10
CA ALA A 173 -9.93 29.81 -13.46
C ALA A 173 -11.47 30.00 -13.49
N ALA A 174 -12.18 29.50 -12.48
CA ALA A 174 -13.64 29.69 -12.36
C ALA A 174 -14.10 31.16 -12.15
N PHE A 175 -13.17 32.08 -11.85
CA PHE A 175 -13.47 33.50 -11.74
C PHE A 175 -13.37 34.25 -13.09
N TYR A 176 -12.87 33.61 -14.12
CA TYR A 176 -12.70 34.19 -15.44
C TYR A 176 -13.84 33.80 -16.38
N PRO A 177 -14.12 34.62 -17.40
CA PRO A 177 -15.20 34.34 -18.36
C PRO A 177 -14.90 33.10 -19.20
N GLN A 178 -15.96 32.35 -19.49
CA GLN A 178 -15.96 31.19 -20.39
C GLN A 178 -16.43 31.59 -21.77
N ILE A 179 -15.70 31.16 -22.79
CA ILE A 179 -16.07 31.35 -24.19
C ILE A 179 -16.46 30.00 -24.76
N THR A 180 -17.72 29.90 -25.19
CA THR A 180 -18.23 28.70 -25.85
C THR A 180 -18.65 29.04 -27.27
N LEU A 181 -18.22 28.19 -28.21
CA LEU A 181 -18.64 28.20 -29.62
C LEU A 181 -19.55 27.00 -29.84
N SER A 182 -20.79 27.23 -30.23
CA SER A 182 -21.75 26.17 -30.57
C SER A 182 -22.18 26.31 -32.00
N GLY A 183 -22.20 25.17 -32.70
CA GLY A 183 -22.73 25.07 -34.04
C GLY A 183 -23.83 24.05 -34.11
N SER A 184 -24.89 24.31 -34.81
CA SER A 184 -25.93 23.33 -35.13
C SER A 184 -26.24 23.32 -36.59
N GLY A 185 -26.42 22.14 -37.17
CA GLY A 185 -26.88 21.92 -38.51
C GLY A 185 -28.15 21.06 -38.48
N GLY A 186 -29.16 21.43 -39.26
CA GLY A 186 -30.40 20.68 -39.31
C GLY A 186 -31.11 20.85 -40.67
N TRP A 187 -31.99 19.93 -40.97
CA TRP A 187 -32.87 19.99 -42.12
C TRP A 187 -34.31 20.28 -41.61
N THR A 188 -34.93 21.31 -42.15
CA THR A 188 -36.33 21.58 -41.84
C THR A 188 -37.19 21.32 -43.08
N ASN A 189 -38.22 20.50 -42.89
CA ASN A 189 -39.25 20.30 -43.90
C ASN A 189 -40.53 21.02 -43.39
N ASN A 190 -40.90 22.09 -44.05
CA ASN A 190 -41.97 22.97 -43.60
C ASN A 190 -43.38 22.59 -44.18
N SER A 191 -43.48 21.43 -44.81
CA SER A 191 -44.76 20.93 -45.32
C SER A 191 -44.94 19.46 -44.96
N GLY A 192 -46.02 19.15 -44.25
CA GLY A 192 -46.35 17.79 -43.81
C GLY A 192 -46.64 16.77 -44.92
N ALA A 193 -46.11 16.96 -46.13
CA ALA A 193 -46.22 16.06 -47.23
C ALA A 193 -44.83 15.50 -47.58
N GLY A 194 -44.55 14.31 -47.05
CA GLY A 194 -43.63 13.35 -47.63
C GLY A 194 -42.16 13.75 -47.84
N ILE A 195 -41.35 12.78 -47.72
CA ILE A 195 -39.86 12.71 -47.92
C ILE A 195 -39.36 13.23 -49.30
N VAL A 196 -40.17 13.83 -50.12
CA VAL A 196 -39.87 14.14 -51.55
C VAL A 196 -39.18 15.50 -51.77
N ASN A 197 -39.10 16.35 -50.76
CA ASN A 197 -38.39 17.62 -50.92
C ASN A 197 -37.35 17.75 -49.80
N PRO A 198 -36.04 17.71 -50.11
CA PRO A 198 -35.03 17.97 -49.12
C PRO A 198 -35.19 19.39 -48.60
N GLY A 199 -35.74 19.53 -47.41
CA GLY A 199 -35.99 20.82 -46.78
C GLY A 199 -34.76 21.71 -46.77
N LYS A 200 -34.93 22.96 -46.38
CA LYS A 200 -33.81 23.89 -46.33
C LYS A 200 -32.78 23.46 -45.27
N LEU A 201 -31.52 23.40 -45.66
CA LEU A 201 -30.40 23.26 -44.74
C LEU A 201 -30.33 24.51 -43.88
N LEU A 202 -30.44 24.33 -42.58
CA LEU A 202 -30.21 25.36 -41.57
C LEU A 202 -28.87 25.09 -40.91
N ALA A 203 -27.97 26.04 -40.96
CA ALA A 203 -26.72 26.03 -40.21
C ALA A 203 -26.71 27.27 -39.30
N SER A 204 -26.42 27.10 -38.04
CA SER A 204 -26.23 28.20 -37.11
C SER A 204 -24.92 28.05 -36.35
N ALA A 205 -24.19 29.16 -36.16
CA ALA A 205 -23.02 29.24 -35.32
C ALA A 205 -23.23 30.36 -34.30
N ILE A 206 -23.07 30.04 -33.02
CA ILE A 206 -23.25 30.96 -31.91
C ILE A 206 -22.00 30.97 -31.03
N GLY A 207 -21.41 32.18 -30.85
CA GLY A 207 -20.38 32.41 -29.84
C GLY A 207 -21.04 32.99 -28.56
N SER A 208 -20.78 32.40 -27.40
CA SER A 208 -21.25 32.93 -26.15
C SER A 208 -20.10 33.16 -25.15
N LEU A 209 -20.17 34.31 -24.45
CA LEU A 209 -19.28 34.68 -23.37
C LEU A 209 -20.11 34.65 -22.06
N THR A 210 -19.73 33.80 -21.12
CA THR A 210 -20.42 33.65 -19.84
C THR A 210 -19.46 33.87 -18.70
N GLN A 211 -19.77 34.80 -17.81
CA GLN A 211 -19.03 35.03 -16.56
C GLN A 211 -20.00 35.10 -15.38
N PRO A 212 -19.89 34.20 -14.39
CA PRO A 212 -20.68 34.26 -13.17
C PRO A 212 -20.15 35.37 -12.27
N LEU A 213 -20.88 36.51 -12.14
CA LEU A 213 -20.51 37.63 -11.25
C LEU A 213 -20.91 37.34 -9.82
N PHE A 214 -22.09 36.73 -9.59
CA PHE A 214 -22.65 36.39 -8.28
C PHE A 214 -23.04 34.91 -8.24
N TYR A 215 -22.23 34.07 -7.60
CA TYR A 215 -22.51 32.64 -7.47
C TYR A 215 -22.66 32.23 -6.01
N ARG A 216 -23.39 33.02 -5.20
CA ARG A 216 -23.64 32.73 -3.77
C ARG A 216 -22.40 32.42 -2.94
N GLY A 217 -21.25 32.96 -3.29
CA GLY A 217 -19.97 32.67 -2.64
C GLY A 217 -19.33 31.30 -2.96
N ALA A 218 -19.94 30.48 -3.83
CA ALA A 218 -19.45 29.12 -4.12
C ALA A 218 -18.04 29.10 -4.70
N ASN A 219 -17.71 30.02 -5.62
CA ASN A 219 -16.35 30.10 -6.20
C ASN A 219 -15.31 30.50 -5.14
N ILE A 220 -15.67 31.41 -4.22
CA ILE A 220 -14.80 31.82 -3.11
C ILE A 220 -14.55 30.64 -2.15
N ALA A 221 -15.63 29.91 -1.79
CA ALA A 221 -15.52 28.73 -0.94
C ALA A 221 -14.66 27.65 -1.58
N ARG A 222 -14.88 27.36 -2.88
CA ARG A 222 -14.08 26.39 -3.65
C ARG A 222 -12.60 26.76 -3.70
N LEU A 223 -12.28 28.04 -3.91
CA LEU A 223 -10.88 28.50 -3.93
C LEU A 223 -10.23 28.39 -2.55
N LYS A 224 -10.96 28.75 -1.47
CA LYS A 224 -10.45 28.59 -0.09
C LYS A 224 -10.20 27.11 0.24
N GLN A 225 -11.11 26.24 -0.12
CA GLN A 225 -10.96 24.79 0.06
C GLN A 225 -9.76 24.23 -0.73
N ALA A 226 -9.62 24.62 -2.01
CA ALA A 226 -8.48 24.18 -2.83
C ALA A 226 -7.14 24.64 -2.25
N LYS A 227 -7.05 25.89 -1.78
CA LYS A 227 -5.84 26.40 -1.11
C LYS A 227 -5.52 25.65 0.19
N ALA A 228 -6.54 25.33 1.01
CA ALA A 228 -6.33 24.56 2.22
C ALA A 228 -5.83 23.12 1.91
N GLN A 229 -6.36 22.49 0.85
CA GLN A 229 -5.89 21.19 0.38
C GLN A 229 -4.45 21.24 -0.16
N GLU A 230 -4.07 22.32 -0.86
CA GLU A 230 -2.71 22.53 -1.33
C GLU A 230 -1.75 22.71 -0.14
N GLU A 231 -2.14 23.45 0.90
CA GLU A 231 -1.33 23.62 2.11
C GLU A 231 -1.19 22.33 2.91
N GLN A 232 -2.24 21.52 2.96
CA GLN A 232 -2.20 20.18 3.59
C GLN A 232 -1.28 19.21 2.85
N ALA A 233 -1.10 19.38 1.55
CA ALA A 233 -0.27 18.51 0.73
C ALA A 233 1.23 18.88 0.75
N LYS A 234 1.60 20.05 1.30
CA LYS A 234 2.99 20.46 1.55
C LYS A 234 3.57 19.73 2.75
#